data_09d49d70465a2679472b1620eb2a79d9
#
_entry.id   09d49d70465a2679472b1620eb2a79d9
#
_cell.length_a   1.000
_cell.length_b   1.000
_cell.length_c   1.000
_cell.angle_alpha   90.00
_cell.angle_beta   90.00
_cell.angle_gamma   90.00
#
_symmetry.space_group_name_H-M   'P 1'
#
loop_
_entity.id
_entity.type
_entity.pdbx_description
1 polymer ?
#
loop_
_entity_poly.entity_id
_entity_poly.type
_entity_poly.pdbx_seq_one_letter_code
_entity_poly.pdbx_strand_id
1 'polypeptide(L)'
;MRYILLLLIISFGCSPVFAENRAMKDMCNRLFPEHSGNFTFELAPDSLENDFFTIESINDKIKISGNNNNSLATGLNHYLKYYCHTHVSWYATDKIEMPRQLPVLLDKITIFAKCKTRFFLNYCTFGYSMPYWKWKDWERLIDWMALNGVNTPLAITGQEAIWYDVWKEMGLKDQEIRSYFTGPAHLPWHRMSNVDYWQSPLPLSWLKNQRKLQKQIVDRERLLGMTPVLPAFSGHVPAELKRLYPDAAITQMSQWGGYDEKYRS
;
A
#
# COMPACT_ATOMS: atom_id res chain seq x y z
N MET A 1 -14.02 73.58 1.99
CA MET A 1 -13.44 72.63 1.03
C MET A 1 -13.36 71.27 1.68
N ARG A 2 -14.24 70.32 1.27
CA ARG A 2 -14.25 68.92 1.76
C ARG A 2 -13.57 68.05 0.68
N TYR A 3 -12.42 67.44 0.97
CA TYR A 3 -11.80 66.50 0.11
C TYR A 3 -12.42 65.12 0.29
N ILE A 4 -13.07 64.61 -0.76
CA ILE A 4 -13.59 63.23 -0.83
C ILE A 4 -12.41 62.35 -1.31
N LEU A 5 -11.91 61.50 -0.41
CA LEU A 5 -10.89 60.50 -0.71
C LEU A 5 -11.58 59.27 -1.33
N LEU A 6 -11.45 59.04 -2.62
CA LEU A 6 -11.96 57.86 -3.33
C LEU A 6 -10.97 56.71 -3.06
N LEU A 7 -11.32 55.76 -2.21
CA LEU A 7 -10.59 54.52 -2.01
C LEU A 7 -10.96 53.54 -3.16
N LEU A 8 -10.04 53.37 -4.11
CA LEU A 8 -10.12 52.30 -5.10
C LEU A 8 -9.79 50.96 -4.42
N ILE A 9 -10.80 50.16 -4.13
CA ILE A 9 -10.61 48.76 -3.71
C ILE A 9 -10.31 47.95 -4.97
N ILE A 10 -9.02 47.68 -5.22
CA ILE A 10 -8.60 46.67 -6.22
C ILE A 10 -8.83 45.30 -5.60
N SER A 11 -9.96 44.69 -5.93
CA SER A 11 -10.17 43.26 -5.62
C SER A 11 -9.24 42.39 -6.51
N PHE A 12 -8.12 42.02 -5.94
CA PHE A 12 -7.36 40.91 -6.51
C PHE A 12 -8.22 39.64 -6.40
N GLY A 13 -8.85 39.28 -7.49
CA GLY A 13 -9.48 37.96 -7.64
C GLY A 13 -8.42 36.89 -7.52
N CYS A 14 -8.19 36.42 -6.30
CA CYS A 14 -7.39 35.24 -6.06
C CYS A 14 -8.20 34.04 -6.61
N SER A 15 -7.98 33.69 -7.88
CA SER A 15 -8.44 32.40 -8.39
C SER A 15 -7.83 31.34 -7.49
N PRO A 16 -8.59 30.39 -6.92
CA PRO A 16 -8.02 29.32 -6.13
C PRO A 16 -7.08 28.54 -7.05
N VAL A 17 -5.78 28.70 -6.84
CA VAL A 17 -4.78 27.81 -7.42
C VAL A 17 -5.01 26.48 -6.73
N PHE A 18 -5.78 25.60 -7.36
CA PHE A 18 -5.93 24.23 -6.89
C PHE A 18 -4.53 23.61 -6.84
N ALA A 19 -4.07 23.30 -5.64
CA ALA A 19 -2.78 22.64 -5.47
C ALA A 19 -2.79 21.33 -6.28
N GLU A 20 -1.83 21.20 -7.20
CA GLU A 20 -1.70 19.99 -8.02
C GLU A 20 -1.60 18.75 -7.11
N ASN A 21 -2.40 17.71 -7.36
CA ASN A 21 -2.33 16.48 -6.60
C ASN A 21 -1.03 15.74 -6.88
N ARG A 22 -0.02 16.00 -6.03
CA ARG A 22 1.34 15.49 -6.19
C ARG A 22 1.40 13.97 -6.22
N ALA A 23 0.60 13.27 -5.41
CA ALA A 23 0.60 11.81 -5.37
C ALA A 23 0.23 11.20 -6.73
N MET A 24 -0.81 11.74 -7.36
CA MET A 24 -1.26 11.30 -8.67
C MET A 24 -0.31 11.72 -9.79
N LYS A 25 0.27 12.92 -9.70
CA LYS A 25 1.28 13.39 -10.65
C LYS A 25 2.52 12.51 -10.64
N ASP A 26 3.03 12.18 -9.46
CA ASP A 26 4.18 11.30 -9.29
C ASP A 26 3.88 9.89 -9.83
N MET A 27 2.65 9.37 -9.67
CA MET A 27 2.21 8.11 -10.27
C MET A 27 2.25 8.18 -11.80
N CYS A 28 1.67 9.20 -12.42
CA CYS A 28 1.70 9.37 -13.88
C CYS A 28 3.15 9.47 -14.40
N ASN A 29 4.02 10.20 -13.70
CA ASN A 29 5.43 10.31 -14.08
C ASN A 29 6.18 8.97 -14.02
N ARG A 30 5.81 8.06 -13.12
CA ARG A 30 6.37 6.70 -13.09
C ARG A 30 5.83 5.82 -14.20
N LEU A 31 4.55 5.93 -14.52
CA LEU A 31 3.87 5.03 -15.45
C LEU A 31 4.04 5.46 -16.92
N PHE A 32 3.86 6.75 -17.21
CA PHE A 32 3.89 7.29 -18.58
C PHE A 32 4.34 8.77 -18.58
N PRO A 33 5.62 9.06 -18.34
CA PRO A 33 6.14 10.42 -18.14
C PRO A 33 5.83 11.37 -19.29
N GLU A 34 5.80 10.88 -20.54
CA GLU A 34 5.54 11.68 -21.74
C GLU A 34 4.12 12.24 -21.79
N HIS A 35 3.16 11.58 -21.13
CA HIS A 35 1.75 11.99 -21.08
C HIS A 35 1.30 12.52 -19.72
N SER A 36 2.18 12.57 -18.72
CA SER A 36 1.80 12.96 -17.35
C SER A 36 1.19 14.36 -17.28
N GLY A 37 1.56 15.26 -18.16
CA GLY A 37 1.03 16.63 -18.27
C GLY A 37 -0.39 16.73 -18.84
N ASN A 38 -0.90 15.68 -19.45
CA ASN A 38 -2.24 15.64 -20.04
C ASN A 38 -3.35 15.33 -19.04
N PHE A 39 -2.99 15.00 -17.78
CA PHE A 39 -3.93 14.66 -16.72
C PHE A 39 -3.98 15.75 -15.65
N THR A 40 -5.19 16.02 -15.18
CA THR A 40 -5.44 16.88 -14.00
C THR A 40 -6.27 16.10 -12.98
N PHE A 41 -5.94 16.27 -11.69
CA PHE A 41 -6.57 15.52 -10.61
C PHE A 41 -7.13 16.48 -9.56
N GLU A 42 -8.38 16.28 -9.19
CA GLU A 42 -9.08 17.11 -8.23
C GLU A 42 -9.75 16.26 -7.15
N LEU A 43 -9.50 16.58 -5.88
CA LEU A 43 -10.22 15.98 -4.78
C LEU A 43 -11.57 16.68 -4.63
N ALA A 44 -12.64 15.91 -4.82
CA ALA A 44 -13.99 16.35 -4.56
C ALA A 44 -14.30 16.25 -3.04
N PRO A 45 -15.25 17.07 -2.52
CA PRO A 45 -15.67 16.93 -1.13
C PRO A 45 -16.15 15.51 -0.82
N ASP A 46 -15.74 14.98 0.33
CA ASP A 46 -16.15 13.66 0.82
C ASP A 46 -17.54 13.73 1.42
N SER A 47 -18.55 13.92 0.58
CA SER A 47 -19.96 14.04 0.97
C SER A 47 -20.79 12.78 0.71
N LEU A 48 -20.18 11.75 0.09
CA LEU A 48 -20.85 10.53 -0.33
C LEU A 48 -20.34 9.33 0.46
N GLU A 49 -21.24 8.41 0.75
CA GLU A 49 -20.96 7.22 1.56
C GLU A 49 -19.98 6.23 0.87
N ASN A 50 -19.91 6.25 -0.45
CA ASN A 50 -19.08 5.35 -1.25
C ASN A 50 -18.01 6.12 -2.01
N ASP A 51 -16.87 5.47 -2.23
CA ASP A 51 -15.83 5.95 -3.14
C ASP A 51 -16.41 6.17 -4.53
N PHE A 52 -15.99 7.24 -5.18
CA PHE A 52 -16.39 7.54 -6.56
C PHE A 52 -15.30 8.29 -7.30
N PHE A 53 -15.37 8.22 -8.62
CA PHE A 53 -14.60 9.10 -9.49
C PHE A 53 -15.46 9.61 -10.65
N THR A 54 -15.03 10.74 -11.20
CA THR A 54 -15.55 11.28 -12.46
C THR A 54 -14.40 11.49 -13.44
N ILE A 55 -14.68 11.35 -14.74
CA ILE A 55 -13.73 11.64 -15.81
C ILE A 55 -14.40 12.53 -16.82
N GLU A 56 -13.72 13.59 -17.25
CA GLU A 56 -14.18 14.51 -18.27
C GLU A 56 -12.99 15.06 -19.09
N SER A 57 -13.22 15.42 -20.33
CA SER A 57 -12.24 16.11 -21.18
C SER A 57 -12.45 17.61 -21.09
N ILE A 58 -11.43 18.37 -20.67
CA ILE A 58 -11.48 19.84 -20.53
C ILE A 58 -10.17 20.42 -21.07
N ASN A 59 -10.26 21.34 -22.04
CA ASN A 59 -9.10 22.08 -22.56
C ASN A 59 -7.92 21.15 -22.94
N ASP A 60 -8.20 20.16 -23.76
CA ASP A 60 -7.23 19.14 -24.23
C ASP A 60 -6.58 18.30 -23.13
N LYS A 61 -7.13 18.30 -21.92
CA LYS A 61 -6.70 17.48 -20.80
C LYS A 61 -7.80 16.56 -20.33
N ILE A 62 -7.39 15.48 -19.73
CA ILE A 62 -8.27 14.55 -19.02
C ILE A 62 -8.30 14.95 -17.56
N LYS A 63 -9.45 15.42 -17.11
CA LYS A 63 -9.70 15.74 -15.70
C LYS A 63 -10.33 14.55 -15.01
N ILE A 64 -9.72 14.14 -13.90
CA ILE A 64 -10.21 13.08 -13.03
C ILE A 64 -10.49 13.68 -11.67
N SER A 65 -11.72 13.55 -11.17
CA SER A 65 -12.10 13.99 -9.84
C SER A 65 -12.60 12.80 -9.01
N GLY A 66 -12.40 12.83 -7.70
CA GLY A 66 -12.82 11.76 -6.79
C GLY A 66 -12.65 12.17 -5.33
N ASN A 67 -13.26 11.43 -4.40
CA ASN A 67 -13.25 11.79 -2.98
C ASN A 67 -11.93 11.47 -2.25
N ASN A 68 -11.05 10.66 -2.84
CA ASN A 68 -9.72 10.36 -2.29
C ASN A 68 -8.74 9.93 -3.41
N ASN A 69 -7.46 9.79 -3.08
CA ASN A 69 -6.44 9.42 -4.06
C ASN A 69 -6.63 8.01 -4.64
N ASN A 70 -7.23 7.08 -3.91
CA ASN A 70 -7.56 5.74 -4.42
C ASN A 70 -8.62 5.83 -5.52
N SER A 71 -9.64 6.65 -5.31
CA SER A 71 -10.68 6.95 -6.31
C SER A 71 -10.09 7.61 -7.56
N LEU A 72 -9.17 8.58 -7.39
CA LEU A 72 -8.47 9.23 -8.51
C LEU A 72 -7.64 8.22 -9.33
N ALA A 73 -6.90 7.34 -8.65
CA ALA A 73 -6.12 6.30 -9.30
C ALA A 73 -7.00 5.29 -10.04
N THR A 74 -8.13 4.90 -9.44
CA THR A 74 -9.12 4.02 -10.09
C THR A 74 -9.72 4.68 -11.34
N GLY A 75 -10.05 5.97 -11.27
CA GLY A 75 -10.50 6.76 -12.42
C GLY A 75 -9.45 6.83 -13.53
N LEU A 76 -8.18 7.02 -13.16
CA LEU A 76 -7.07 6.98 -14.11
C LEU A 76 -6.99 5.63 -14.83
N ASN A 77 -7.02 4.52 -14.08
CA ASN A 77 -7.00 3.18 -14.66
C ASN A 77 -8.22 2.91 -15.56
N HIS A 78 -9.40 3.41 -15.18
CA HIS A 78 -10.59 3.31 -16.00
C HIS A 78 -10.37 3.97 -17.37
N TYR A 79 -9.81 5.18 -17.37
CA TYR A 79 -9.50 5.89 -18.62
C TYR A 79 -8.43 5.14 -19.44
N LEU A 80 -7.33 4.72 -18.82
CA LEU A 80 -6.29 3.96 -19.51
C LEU A 80 -6.85 2.69 -20.16
N LYS A 81 -7.67 1.93 -19.43
CA LYS A 81 -8.19 0.64 -19.86
C LYS A 81 -9.25 0.76 -20.95
N TYR A 82 -10.23 1.64 -20.78
CA TYR A 82 -11.42 1.68 -21.65
C TYR A 82 -11.33 2.68 -22.79
N TYR A 83 -10.47 3.68 -22.68
CA TYR A 83 -10.29 4.70 -23.72
C TYR A 83 -8.92 4.57 -24.40
N CYS A 84 -7.85 4.39 -23.66
CA CYS A 84 -6.51 4.22 -24.25
C CYS A 84 -6.20 2.78 -24.65
N HIS A 85 -7.04 1.80 -24.27
CA HIS A 85 -6.81 0.36 -24.46
C HIS A 85 -5.45 -0.10 -23.93
N THR A 86 -5.01 0.51 -22.85
CA THR A 86 -3.71 0.30 -22.20
C THR A 86 -3.91 -0.39 -20.86
N HIS A 87 -3.03 -1.35 -20.58
CA HIS A 87 -3.08 -2.13 -19.34
C HIS A 87 -1.83 -1.91 -18.49
N VAL A 88 -2.02 -1.69 -17.19
CA VAL A 88 -0.94 -1.62 -16.20
C VAL A 88 -0.88 -2.94 -15.44
N SER A 89 0.25 -3.64 -15.55
CA SER A 89 0.50 -4.89 -14.82
C SER A 89 1.50 -4.65 -13.69
N TRP A 90 1.24 -5.23 -12.50
CA TRP A 90 2.23 -5.24 -11.43
C TRP A 90 3.36 -6.26 -11.67
N TYR A 91 3.14 -7.19 -12.60
CA TYR A 91 4.04 -8.30 -12.89
C TYR A 91 4.96 -8.02 -14.09
N ALA A 92 4.41 -7.46 -15.15
CA ALA A 92 5.19 -7.11 -16.34
C ALA A 92 5.99 -5.81 -16.13
N THR A 93 7.21 -5.79 -16.67
CA THR A 93 8.12 -4.63 -16.57
C THR A 93 8.12 -3.77 -17.83
N ASP A 94 7.32 -4.14 -18.83
CA ASP A 94 7.26 -3.47 -20.11
C ASP A 94 6.79 -2.01 -19.97
N LYS A 95 7.26 -1.16 -20.87
CA LYS A 95 6.81 0.22 -20.97
C LYS A 95 5.33 0.24 -21.31
N ILE A 96 4.58 1.11 -20.61
CA ILE A 96 3.17 1.34 -20.93
C ILE A 96 3.09 2.10 -22.24
N GLU A 97 2.44 1.51 -23.25
CA GLU A 97 2.20 2.16 -24.54
C GLU A 97 0.94 3.01 -24.44
N MET A 98 1.11 4.29 -24.68
CA MET A 98 0.03 5.27 -24.73
C MET A 98 -0.27 5.70 -26.15
N PRO A 99 -1.54 5.96 -26.53
CA PRO A 99 -1.86 6.54 -27.83
C PRO A 99 -1.22 7.93 -27.96
N ARG A 100 -0.71 8.27 -29.15
CA ARG A 100 -0.09 9.58 -29.43
C ARG A 100 -1.01 10.74 -29.07
N GLN A 101 -2.29 10.62 -29.38
CA GLN A 101 -3.34 11.55 -29.01
C GLN A 101 -4.30 10.85 -28.06
N LEU A 102 -4.50 11.43 -26.88
CA LEU A 102 -5.41 10.87 -25.89
C LEU A 102 -6.85 10.96 -26.37
N PRO A 103 -7.64 9.88 -26.29
CA PRO A 103 -9.05 9.88 -26.63
C PRO A 103 -9.85 10.90 -25.81
N VAL A 104 -10.69 11.69 -26.49
CA VAL A 104 -11.57 12.67 -25.86
C VAL A 104 -12.86 12.00 -25.43
N LEU A 105 -13.33 12.27 -24.21
CA LEU A 105 -14.65 11.88 -23.75
C LEU A 105 -15.68 12.89 -24.28
N LEU A 106 -16.75 12.40 -24.91
CA LEU A 106 -17.86 13.24 -25.37
C LEU A 106 -18.70 13.74 -24.19
N ASP A 107 -18.90 12.87 -23.19
CA ASP A 107 -19.68 13.15 -22.00
C ASP A 107 -18.85 12.87 -20.74
N LYS A 108 -19.15 13.60 -19.67
CA LYS A 108 -18.63 13.32 -18.35
C LYS A 108 -19.17 12.00 -17.83
N ILE A 109 -18.31 11.13 -17.35
CA ILE A 109 -18.72 9.88 -16.71
C ILE A 109 -18.53 9.98 -15.20
N THR A 110 -19.39 9.28 -14.46
CA THR A 110 -19.30 9.14 -12.99
C THR A 110 -19.51 7.67 -12.62
N ILE A 111 -18.59 7.11 -11.84
CA ILE A 111 -18.66 5.72 -11.40
C ILE A 111 -18.48 5.66 -9.88
N PHE A 112 -19.34 4.91 -9.23
CA PHE A 112 -19.33 4.65 -7.79
C PHE A 112 -18.81 3.26 -7.50
N ALA A 113 -18.06 3.12 -6.41
CA ALA A 113 -17.64 1.82 -5.91
C ALA A 113 -18.86 1.05 -5.38
N LYS A 114 -18.95 -0.24 -5.74
CA LYS A 114 -20.03 -1.13 -5.27
C LYS A 114 -19.78 -1.67 -3.86
N CYS A 115 -18.52 -1.67 -3.41
CA CYS A 115 -18.10 -2.18 -2.11
C CYS A 115 -17.25 -1.15 -1.38
N LYS A 116 -17.49 -0.95 -0.08
CA LYS A 116 -16.69 -0.05 0.77
C LYS A 116 -15.28 -0.61 0.99
N THR A 117 -15.16 -1.90 1.26
CA THR A 117 -13.87 -2.58 1.52
C THR A 117 -13.47 -3.40 0.32
N ARG A 118 -12.29 -3.12 -0.21
CA ARG A 118 -11.67 -3.83 -1.33
C ARG A 118 -10.29 -4.31 -0.88
N PHE A 119 -10.31 -5.50 -0.26
CA PHE A 119 -9.14 -6.11 0.39
C PHE A 119 -8.23 -6.84 -0.60
N PHE A 120 -6.93 -6.78 -0.35
CA PHE A 120 -5.88 -7.49 -1.06
C PHE A 120 -4.64 -7.55 -0.16
N LEU A 121 -4.02 -8.61 0.11
CA LEU A 121 -3.70 -9.90 -0.43
C LEU A 121 -3.81 -10.94 0.71
N ASN A 122 -3.63 -12.25 0.46
CA ASN A 122 -3.52 -13.25 1.53
C ASN A 122 -2.07 -13.47 2.00
N TYR A 123 -1.90 -14.11 3.17
CA TYR A 123 -0.58 -14.34 3.80
C TYR A 123 0.37 -15.13 2.92
N CYS A 124 -0.08 -16.25 2.36
CA CYS A 124 0.79 -17.19 1.64
C CYS A 124 1.50 -16.55 0.45
N THR A 125 0.83 -15.65 -0.26
CA THR A 125 1.35 -14.99 -1.44
C THR A 125 2.65 -14.24 -1.15
N PHE A 126 2.80 -13.67 0.05
CA PHE A 126 4.05 -13.02 0.48
C PHE A 126 5.25 -13.97 0.49
N GLY A 127 5.04 -15.28 0.72
CA GLY A 127 6.10 -16.29 0.68
C GLY A 127 6.44 -16.79 -0.72
N TYR A 128 5.48 -16.75 -1.64
CA TYR A 128 5.68 -17.26 -3.00
C TYR A 128 6.41 -16.28 -3.92
N SER A 129 6.10 -14.99 -3.85
CA SER A 129 6.60 -14.02 -4.81
C SER A 129 7.45 -12.91 -4.18
N MET A 130 7.22 -12.56 -2.92
CA MET A 130 7.66 -11.29 -2.33
C MET A 130 8.77 -11.36 -1.27
N PRO A 131 9.36 -12.52 -0.90
CA PRO A 131 10.31 -12.58 0.23
C PRO A 131 11.50 -11.64 0.09
N TYR A 132 11.97 -11.46 -1.15
CA TYR A 132 13.17 -10.69 -1.46
C TYR A 132 12.89 -9.40 -2.22
N TRP A 133 11.62 -8.99 -2.29
CA TRP A 133 11.24 -7.75 -2.95
C TRP A 133 11.88 -6.54 -2.29
N LYS A 134 12.30 -5.60 -3.14
CA LYS A 134 12.82 -4.30 -2.77
C LYS A 134 11.75 -3.23 -2.99
N TRP A 135 12.08 -2.00 -2.62
CA TRP A 135 11.13 -0.88 -2.74
C TRP A 135 10.51 -0.75 -4.14
N LYS A 136 11.29 -0.90 -5.21
CA LYS A 136 10.76 -0.76 -6.58
C LYS A 136 9.68 -1.78 -6.93
N ASP A 137 9.81 -3.01 -6.41
CA ASP A 137 8.82 -4.07 -6.64
C ASP A 137 7.51 -3.74 -5.90
N TRP A 138 7.64 -3.32 -4.64
CA TRP A 138 6.53 -2.87 -3.81
C TRP A 138 5.87 -1.62 -4.36
N GLU A 139 6.62 -0.60 -4.78
CA GLU A 139 6.10 0.64 -5.37
C GLU A 139 5.18 0.33 -6.56
N ARG A 140 5.63 -0.59 -7.43
CA ARG A 140 4.83 -1.03 -8.58
C ARG A 140 3.54 -1.74 -8.17
N LEU A 141 3.60 -2.66 -7.19
CA LEU A 141 2.41 -3.33 -6.69
C LEU A 141 1.44 -2.35 -6.05
N ILE A 142 1.94 -1.38 -5.27
CA ILE A 142 1.09 -0.39 -4.60
C ILE A 142 0.41 0.53 -5.63
N ASP A 143 1.14 0.98 -6.66
CA ASP A 143 0.54 1.76 -7.75
C ASP A 143 -0.55 0.93 -8.47
N TRP A 144 -0.29 -0.36 -8.73
CA TRP A 144 -1.28 -1.26 -9.32
C TRP A 144 -2.50 -1.47 -8.41
N MET A 145 -2.30 -1.65 -7.10
CA MET A 145 -3.40 -1.76 -6.14
C MET A 145 -4.29 -0.52 -6.17
N ALA A 146 -3.69 0.69 -6.14
CA ALA A 146 -4.44 1.94 -6.23
C ALA A 146 -5.21 2.06 -7.54
N LEU A 147 -4.59 1.75 -8.67
CA LEU A 147 -5.22 1.75 -9.99
C LEU A 147 -6.41 0.78 -10.08
N ASN A 148 -6.36 -0.34 -9.36
CA ASN A 148 -7.44 -1.33 -9.35
C ASN A 148 -8.42 -1.15 -8.17
N GLY A 149 -8.35 -0.02 -7.47
CA GLY A 149 -9.29 0.35 -6.43
C GLY A 149 -9.16 -0.43 -5.13
N VAL A 150 -8.04 -1.13 -4.91
CA VAL A 150 -7.74 -1.75 -3.59
C VAL A 150 -7.55 -0.62 -2.58
N ASN A 151 -8.37 -0.61 -1.54
CA ASN A 151 -8.28 0.39 -0.48
C ASN A 151 -7.88 -0.19 0.89
N THR A 152 -7.77 -1.50 1.00
CA THR A 152 -7.52 -2.21 2.26
C THR A 152 -6.46 -3.31 2.04
N PRO A 153 -5.18 -2.93 1.80
CA PRO A 153 -4.11 -3.90 1.57
C PRO A 153 -3.67 -4.56 2.88
N LEU A 154 -3.29 -5.85 2.82
CA LEU A 154 -2.61 -6.54 3.92
C LEU A 154 -1.14 -6.10 3.97
N ALA A 155 -0.70 -5.51 5.07
CA ALA A 155 0.62 -4.91 5.23
C ALA A 155 1.43 -5.62 6.32
N ILE A 156 1.90 -6.84 6.04
CA ILE A 156 2.57 -7.72 7.02
C ILE A 156 4.10 -7.77 6.91
N THR A 157 4.68 -7.08 5.94
CA THR A 157 6.13 -7.04 5.75
C THR A 157 6.83 -6.47 7.00
N GLY A 158 7.88 -7.15 7.48
CA GLY A 158 8.67 -6.66 8.61
C GLY A 158 8.01 -6.79 9.99
N GLN A 159 6.94 -7.55 10.14
CA GLN A 159 6.29 -7.85 11.41
C GLN A 159 7.28 -8.45 12.42
N GLU A 160 8.20 -9.28 11.98
CA GLU A 160 9.24 -9.90 12.78
C GLU A 160 10.14 -8.88 13.51
N ALA A 161 10.31 -7.69 12.92
CA ALA A 161 11.10 -6.64 13.57
C ALA A 161 10.39 -6.05 14.80
N ILE A 162 9.07 -6.04 14.82
CA ILE A 162 8.28 -5.65 16.00
C ILE A 162 8.29 -6.78 17.03
N TRP A 163 8.10 -8.02 16.60
CA TRP A 163 8.19 -9.18 17.48
C TRP A 163 9.56 -9.30 18.13
N TYR A 164 10.63 -9.05 17.38
CA TYR A 164 11.98 -9.03 17.93
C TYR A 164 12.12 -8.05 19.10
N ASP A 165 11.61 -6.82 18.97
CA ASP A 165 11.68 -5.83 20.05
C ASP A 165 10.86 -6.29 21.26
N VAL A 166 9.63 -6.78 21.06
CA VAL A 166 8.75 -7.26 22.13
C VAL A 166 9.39 -8.43 22.90
N TRP A 167 9.88 -9.45 22.19
CA TRP A 167 10.52 -10.60 22.84
C TRP A 167 11.80 -10.22 23.58
N LYS A 168 12.51 -9.21 23.08
CA LYS A 168 13.69 -8.69 23.75
C LYS A 168 13.35 -7.94 25.05
N GLU A 169 12.29 -7.13 25.03
CA GLU A 169 11.76 -6.46 26.22
C GLU A 169 11.27 -7.48 27.26
N MET A 170 10.73 -8.61 26.82
CA MET A 170 10.32 -9.71 27.70
C MET A 170 11.51 -10.53 28.26
N GLY A 171 12.75 -10.23 27.87
CA GLY A 171 13.96 -10.81 28.42
C GLY A 171 14.56 -11.98 27.64
N LEU A 172 14.08 -12.29 26.43
CA LEU A 172 14.71 -13.28 25.56
C LEU A 172 16.04 -12.76 24.98
N LYS A 173 16.98 -13.66 24.74
CA LYS A 173 18.29 -13.34 24.14
C LYS A 173 18.16 -13.13 22.63
N ASP A 174 19.04 -12.32 22.06
CA ASP A 174 19.08 -12.04 20.60
C ASP A 174 19.04 -13.33 19.76
N GLN A 175 19.88 -14.31 20.12
CA GLN A 175 19.94 -15.57 19.38
C GLN A 175 18.65 -16.38 19.49
N GLU A 176 18.03 -16.45 20.68
CA GLU A 176 16.77 -17.17 20.90
C GLU A 176 15.67 -16.59 19.99
N ILE A 177 15.51 -15.27 19.98
CA ILE A 177 14.51 -14.58 19.17
C ILE A 177 14.74 -14.82 17.69
N ARG A 178 15.97 -14.64 17.20
CA ARG A 178 16.26 -14.80 15.78
C ARG A 178 16.16 -16.26 15.31
N SER A 179 16.41 -17.20 16.21
CA SER A 179 16.25 -18.63 15.92
C SER A 179 14.79 -19.06 15.89
N TYR A 180 13.91 -18.39 16.64
CA TYR A 180 12.48 -18.63 16.60
C TYR A 180 11.85 -18.33 15.23
N PHE A 181 12.31 -17.29 14.52
CA PHE A 181 11.81 -16.98 13.19
C PHE A 181 12.26 -18.01 12.15
N THR A 182 11.43 -18.22 11.13
CA THR A 182 11.84 -19.00 9.97
C THR A 182 12.73 -18.18 9.03
N GLY A 183 13.31 -18.83 8.03
CA GLY A 183 13.94 -18.15 6.89
C GLY A 183 12.92 -17.31 6.09
N PRO A 184 13.38 -16.32 5.30
CA PRO A 184 12.52 -15.32 4.64
C PRO A 184 11.35 -15.87 3.84
N ALA A 185 11.58 -16.95 3.08
CA ALA A 185 10.55 -17.55 2.23
C ALA A 185 9.39 -18.20 3.01
N HIS A 186 9.62 -18.56 4.29
CA HIS A 186 8.65 -19.24 5.14
C HIS A 186 7.98 -18.32 6.18
N LEU A 187 8.33 -17.05 6.25
CA LEU A 187 7.76 -16.09 7.20
C LEU A 187 6.22 -15.98 7.15
N PRO A 188 5.54 -16.09 6.01
CA PRO A 188 4.08 -16.11 6.00
C PRO A 188 3.49 -17.24 6.83
N TRP A 189 4.07 -18.45 6.74
CA TRP A 189 3.62 -19.62 7.52
C TRP A 189 4.00 -19.50 9.00
N HIS A 190 5.15 -18.90 9.31
CA HIS A 190 5.50 -18.52 10.67
C HIS A 190 4.47 -17.58 11.29
N ARG A 191 4.07 -16.52 10.56
CA ARG A 191 3.04 -15.56 11.01
C ARG A 191 1.67 -16.19 11.22
N MET A 192 1.37 -17.31 10.54
CA MET A 192 0.15 -18.10 10.71
C MET A 192 0.28 -19.19 11.77
N SER A 193 1.36 -19.22 12.55
CA SER A 193 1.64 -20.24 13.57
C SER A 193 1.78 -21.67 13.03
N ASN A 194 2.29 -21.82 11.81
CA ASN A 194 2.42 -23.12 11.16
C ASN A 194 3.81 -23.72 11.29
N VAL A 195 4.87 -22.92 11.29
CA VAL A 195 6.26 -23.38 11.35
C VAL A 195 7.17 -22.32 11.96
N ASP A 196 8.08 -22.73 12.84
CA ASP A 196 9.11 -21.91 13.49
C ASP A 196 10.47 -22.56 13.34
N TYR A 197 11.53 -21.86 13.75
CA TYR A 197 12.92 -22.34 13.81
C TYR A 197 13.45 -22.90 12.47
N TRP A 198 12.65 -22.96 11.42
CA TRP A 198 13.05 -23.50 10.13
C TRP A 198 13.93 -22.55 9.34
N GLN A 199 15.13 -23.01 8.95
CA GLN A 199 16.10 -22.18 8.23
C GLN A 199 16.51 -20.90 8.96
N SER A 200 16.54 -20.93 10.27
CA SER A 200 16.97 -19.86 11.16
C SER A 200 18.48 -19.93 11.48
N PRO A 201 19.09 -18.94 12.13
CA PRO A 201 18.49 -17.71 12.65
C PRO A 201 18.32 -16.63 11.58
N LEU A 202 17.25 -15.86 11.68
CA LEU A 202 17.02 -14.72 10.79
C LEU A 202 18.05 -13.61 11.06
N PRO A 203 18.74 -13.06 10.04
CA PRO A 203 19.76 -12.03 10.28
C PRO A 203 19.17 -10.72 10.84
N LEU A 204 19.86 -10.10 11.80
CA LEU A 204 19.44 -8.83 12.37
C LEU A 204 19.35 -7.71 11.31
N SER A 205 20.23 -7.74 10.30
CA SER A 205 20.18 -6.83 9.15
C SER A 205 18.89 -6.99 8.35
N TRP A 206 18.39 -8.23 8.20
CA TRP A 206 17.09 -8.51 7.58
C TRP A 206 15.98 -7.80 8.34
N LEU A 207 15.87 -8.02 9.64
CA LEU A 207 14.83 -7.38 10.48
C LEU A 207 14.84 -5.86 10.34
N LYS A 208 16.02 -5.24 10.42
CA LYS A 208 16.18 -3.78 10.28
C LYS A 208 15.76 -3.28 8.89
N ASN A 209 16.12 -4.01 7.84
CA ASN A 209 15.79 -3.62 6.47
C ASN A 209 14.30 -3.80 6.17
N GLN A 210 13.67 -4.87 6.67
CA GLN A 210 12.23 -5.11 6.50
C GLN A 210 11.38 -4.07 7.25
N ARG A 211 11.83 -3.61 8.42
CA ARG A 211 11.17 -2.49 9.14
C ARG A 211 11.18 -1.20 8.32
N LYS A 212 12.32 -0.86 7.69
CA LYS A 212 12.42 0.31 6.81
C LYS A 212 11.53 0.18 5.59
N LEU A 213 11.53 -1.00 4.97
CA LEU A 213 10.71 -1.30 3.82
C LEU A 213 9.22 -1.19 4.15
N GLN A 214 8.79 -1.77 5.27
CA GLN A 214 7.40 -1.68 5.73
C GLN A 214 6.94 -0.24 5.95
N LYS A 215 7.81 0.60 6.52
CA LYS A 215 7.49 2.02 6.66
C LYS A 215 7.22 2.68 5.30
N GLN A 216 8.06 2.41 4.31
CA GLN A 216 7.88 2.94 2.94
C GLN A 216 6.57 2.44 2.31
N ILE A 217 6.25 1.14 2.50
CA ILE A 217 5.01 0.52 2.01
C ILE A 217 3.80 1.23 2.61
N VAL A 218 3.71 1.30 3.93
CA VAL A 218 2.56 1.90 4.64
C VAL A 218 2.41 3.38 4.34
N ASP A 219 3.52 4.13 4.30
CA ASP A 219 3.49 5.56 3.96
C ASP A 219 2.94 5.78 2.53
N ARG A 220 3.34 4.93 1.56
CA ARG A 220 2.84 5.02 0.18
C ARG A 220 1.38 4.57 0.06
N GLU A 221 0.98 3.51 0.73
CA GLU A 221 -0.41 3.05 0.74
C GLU A 221 -1.33 4.14 1.28
N ARG A 222 -0.98 4.77 2.39
CA ARG A 222 -1.73 5.90 2.97
C ARG A 222 -1.76 7.12 2.05
N LEU A 223 -0.63 7.45 1.42
CA LEU A 223 -0.56 8.54 0.44
C LEU A 223 -1.53 8.34 -0.72
N LEU A 224 -1.74 7.10 -1.14
CA LEU A 224 -2.68 6.72 -2.20
C LEU A 224 -4.10 6.41 -1.69
N GLY A 225 -4.45 6.83 -0.48
CA GLY A 225 -5.82 6.73 0.06
C GLY A 225 -6.20 5.32 0.51
N MET A 226 -5.23 4.45 0.81
CA MET A 226 -5.49 3.11 1.33
C MET A 226 -5.40 3.09 2.86
N THR A 227 -6.10 2.13 3.48
CA THR A 227 -6.02 1.82 4.91
C THR A 227 -5.30 0.47 5.09
N PRO A 228 -3.98 0.47 5.35
CA PRO A 228 -3.23 -0.75 5.55
C PRO A 228 -3.76 -1.57 6.73
N VAL A 229 -3.93 -2.88 6.54
CA VAL A 229 -4.35 -3.82 7.57
C VAL A 229 -3.14 -4.56 8.13
N LEU A 230 -3.00 -4.50 9.44
CA LEU A 230 -1.96 -5.20 10.18
C LEU A 230 -2.61 -6.32 11.00
N PRO A 231 -1.99 -7.51 11.10
CA PRO A 231 -2.51 -8.58 11.92
C PRO A 231 -2.34 -8.25 13.40
N ALA A 232 -3.26 -8.75 14.21
CA ALA A 232 -3.11 -8.75 15.66
C ALA A 232 -2.19 -9.91 16.11
N PHE A 233 -1.85 -9.91 17.40
CA PHE A 233 -1.11 -11.01 18.01
C PHE A 233 -1.96 -12.29 18.03
N SER A 234 -1.36 -13.40 17.58
CA SER A 234 -2.04 -14.69 17.43
C SER A 234 -1.88 -15.66 18.62
N GLY A 235 -1.07 -15.29 19.62
CA GLY A 235 -0.72 -16.17 20.74
C GLY A 235 0.49 -17.08 20.49
N HIS A 236 1.10 -17.01 19.30
CA HIS A 236 2.27 -17.79 18.92
C HIS A 236 3.54 -17.19 19.53
N VAL A 237 4.27 -17.94 20.34
CA VAL A 237 5.39 -17.46 21.15
C VAL A 237 6.62 -18.36 21.03
N PRO A 238 7.85 -17.85 21.23
CA PRO A 238 9.06 -18.67 21.31
C PRO A 238 8.99 -19.65 22.48
N ALA A 239 9.40 -20.90 22.28
CA ALA A 239 9.42 -21.94 23.33
C ALA A 239 10.26 -21.52 24.55
N GLU A 240 11.31 -20.73 24.34
CA GLU A 240 12.20 -20.21 25.38
C GLU A 240 11.50 -19.28 26.36
N LEU A 241 10.33 -18.74 26.00
CA LEU A 241 9.53 -17.88 26.88
C LEU A 241 9.08 -18.62 28.15
N LYS A 242 8.84 -19.93 28.06
CA LYS A 242 8.49 -20.77 29.23
C LYS A 242 9.53 -20.73 30.36
N ARG A 243 10.81 -20.53 30.01
CA ARG A 243 11.89 -20.38 31.01
C ARG A 243 11.73 -19.09 31.82
N LEU A 244 11.24 -18.03 31.22
CA LEU A 244 11.05 -16.72 31.88
C LEU A 244 9.69 -16.62 32.57
N TYR A 245 8.70 -17.33 32.05
CA TYR A 245 7.32 -17.34 32.55
C TYR A 245 6.84 -18.79 32.80
N PRO A 246 7.37 -19.49 33.82
CA PRO A 246 7.11 -20.91 34.03
C PRO A 246 5.63 -21.24 34.30
N ASP A 247 4.89 -20.27 34.84
CA ASP A 247 3.47 -20.42 35.16
C ASP A 247 2.55 -20.14 33.95
N ALA A 248 3.12 -19.66 32.85
CA ALA A 248 2.32 -19.42 31.62
C ALA A 248 1.89 -20.75 30.96
N ALA A 249 0.66 -20.82 30.53
CA ALA A 249 0.10 -21.98 29.82
C ALA A 249 0.62 -22.02 28.37
N ILE A 250 1.90 -22.33 28.20
CA ILE A 250 2.55 -22.49 26.89
C ILE A 250 2.60 -23.98 26.56
N THR A 251 2.00 -24.35 25.41
CA THR A 251 1.95 -25.73 24.91
C THR A 251 2.52 -25.80 23.52
N GLN A 252 3.26 -26.87 23.23
CA GLN A 252 3.76 -27.13 21.88
C GLN A 252 2.62 -27.54 20.96
N MET A 253 2.62 -27.00 19.74
CA MET A 253 1.61 -27.37 18.73
C MET A 253 1.98 -28.68 18.05
N SER A 254 0.97 -29.37 17.53
CA SER A 254 1.14 -30.61 16.75
C SER A 254 1.81 -30.36 15.41
N GLN A 255 2.35 -31.41 14.79
CA GLN A 255 3.00 -31.39 13.49
C GLN A 255 2.13 -30.73 12.40
N TRP A 256 2.77 -29.97 11.50
CA TRP A 256 2.13 -29.33 10.35
C TRP A 256 2.91 -29.59 9.05
N GLY A 257 2.21 -29.97 7.99
CA GLY A 257 2.75 -29.98 6.62
C GLY A 257 4.00 -30.83 6.41
N GLY A 258 4.24 -31.86 7.24
CA GLY A 258 5.45 -32.70 7.17
C GLY A 258 6.67 -32.15 7.92
N TYR A 259 6.56 -30.99 8.57
CA TYR A 259 7.60 -30.50 9.49
C TYR A 259 7.53 -31.24 10.83
N ASP A 260 8.71 -31.58 11.40
CA ASP A 260 8.78 -32.15 12.73
C ASP A 260 8.19 -31.22 13.80
N GLU A 261 7.68 -31.76 14.90
CA GLU A 261 7.15 -31.00 16.04
C GLU A 261 8.15 -29.99 16.62
N LYS A 262 9.46 -30.28 16.56
CA LYS A 262 10.52 -29.34 16.99
C LYS A 262 10.50 -27.99 16.23
N TYR A 263 9.83 -27.89 15.10
CA TYR A 263 9.63 -26.67 14.33
C TYR A 263 8.28 -26.01 14.62
N ARG A 264 7.70 -26.29 15.76
CA ARG A 264 6.47 -25.66 16.25
C ARG A 264 6.55 -25.44 17.74
N SER A 265 6.38 -24.19 18.16
CA SER A 265 6.33 -23.78 19.57
C SER A 265 4.89 -23.52 20.03
#